data_00ed692eab52346c4ab810922410e779
#
_entry.id   00ed692eab52346c4ab810922410e779
#
_cell.length_a   1.000
_cell.length_b   1.000
_cell.length_c   1.000
_cell.angle_alpha   90.00
_cell.angle_beta   90.00
_cell.angle_gamma   90.00
#
_symmetry.space_group_name_H-M   'P 1'
#
loop_
_entity.id
_entity.type
_entity.pdbx_description
1 polymer ?
#
loop_
_entity_poly.entity_id
_entity_poly.type
_entity_poly.pdbx_seq_one_letter_code
_entity_poly.pdbx_strand_id
1 'polypeptide(L)'
;MTRQYNYSIDQKAKMAARKAVKEKEKEIKRLKKNLENKTTRLRTKKEALGVVQRAETDKVSTKGTVMSDNQYDTLPKKVKTLLEEEKDRIVFKPNTGPQTEFLAAGEQDVLYGGAAGGGKSYAMLVDPLRYMHIKEHRALLLRKSMPELRELIDKSRELYPKAFAGAKFREVEKIWRFPSGASLEFGYLDRDADVYRYQGQSYTWIGIDELTQYPTEFPLQYLQSRLRTTNKDIKCFIRCTANPGGVGGSWVKKRYLDPSPPNESFIGQDKITRKFIPAKLDDNPYLAEDGKYERMLESLPPVQKKQLLDGNWDVSEGAAFVEFDYDTHCIDPYDLPKRWERFKGIDYGYASESAVVWAALDPQDETLIIYRELYQKGLTGEDLAKKIFEYEREDKLSVSGVLDSAAWARTGTTGPTVGEALTMAGHKLRRADKNRIQGKIQVHERLKVNSKGRPRLQIFKTCPNLIRELQGIPVDPNKPEDVDTKASDHAYDALRYLIMSRPRSITSYEQMQQIKKWT
;
A
#
# COMPACT_ATOMS: atom_id res chain seq x y z
N MET A 1 -53.41 -45.56 -33.66
CA MET A 1 -53.94 -44.26 -33.12
C MET A 1 -53.16 -43.67 -31.97
N THR A 2 -52.35 -44.39 -31.21
CA THR A 2 -51.63 -43.92 -30.01
C THR A 2 -50.38 -43.06 -30.29
N ARG A 3 -49.69 -43.21 -31.41
CA ARG A 3 -48.50 -42.40 -31.76
C ARG A 3 -48.80 -40.97 -32.22
N GLN A 4 -49.91 -40.70 -32.84
CA GLN A 4 -50.29 -39.36 -33.29
C GLN A 4 -50.77 -38.47 -32.11
N TYR A 5 -51.38 -39.07 -31.11
CA TYR A 5 -51.88 -38.36 -29.91
C TYR A 5 -50.74 -37.81 -29.03
N ASN A 6 -49.66 -38.59 -28.88
CA ASN A 6 -48.48 -38.17 -28.11
C ASN A 6 -47.70 -37.06 -28.78
N TYR A 7 -47.64 -37.00 -30.12
CA TYR A 7 -46.95 -35.94 -30.87
C TYR A 7 -47.64 -34.56 -30.72
N SER A 8 -48.97 -34.56 -30.66
CA SER A 8 -49.77 -33.34 -30.46
C SER A 8 -49.67 -32.76 -29.06
N ILE A 9 -49.54 -33.60 -28.03
CA ILE A 9 -49.38 -33.18 -26.64
C ILE A 9 -47.99 -32.59 -26.42
N ASP A 10 -46.95 -33.19 -27.00
CA ASP A 10 -45.57 -32.70 -26.90
C ASP A 10 -45.37 -31.34 -27.62
N GLN A 11 -46.00 -31.15 -28.76
CA GLN A 11 -46.00 -29.85 -29.46
C GLN A 11 -46.75 -28.76 -28.69
N LYS A 12 -47.87 -29.05 -28.06
CA LYS A 12 -48.62 -28.09 -27.23
C LYS A 12 -47.81 -27.73 -25.96
N ALA A 13 -47.16 -28.70 -25.34
CA ALA A 13 -46.29 -28.45 -24.20
C ALA A 13 -45.05 -27.60 -24.56
N LYS A 14 -44.44 -27.86 -25.73
CA LYS A 14 -43.31 -27.03 -26.24
C LYS A 14 -43.75 -25.60 -26.60
N MET A 15 -44.95 -25.42 -27.16
CA MET A 15 -45.50 -24.07 -27.42
C MET A 15 -45.83 -23.33 -26.11
N ALA A 16 -46.40 -23.98 -25.11
CA ALA A 16 -46.69 -23.40 -23.81
C ALA A 16 -45.40 -23.00 -23.09
N ALA A 17 -44.37 -23.85 -23.11
CA ALA A 17 -43.06 -23.56 -22.56
C ALA A 17 -42.39 -22.36 -23.24
N ARG A 18 -42.42 -22.29 -24.59
CA ARG A 18 -41.91 -21.13 -25.35
C ARG A 18 -42.65 -19.83 -25.04
N LYS A 19 -43.95 -19.89 -24.82
CA LYS A 19 -44.76 -18.73 -24.43
C LYS A 19 -44.41 -18.25 -23.02
N ALA A 20 -44.26 -19.18 -22.08
CA ALA A 20 -43.85 -18.88 -20.71
C ALA A 20 -42.42 -18.28 -20.62
N VAL A 21 -41.48 -18.77 -21.44
CA VAL A 21 -40.12 -18.19 -21.55
C VAL A 21 -40.19 -16.77 -22.09
N LYS A 22 -40.94 -16.50 -23.14
CA LYS A 22 -41.12 -15.14 -23.70
C LYS A 22 -41.77 -14.17 -22.70
N GLU A 23 -42.72 -14.63 -21.89
CA GLU A 23 -43.31 -13.80 -20.83
C GLU A 23 -42.33 -13.48 -19.74
N LYS A 24 -41.54 -14.47 -19.29
CA LYS A 24 -40.46 -14.24 -18.32
C LYS A 24 -39.35 -13.32 -18.84
N GLU A 25 -39.00 -13.44 -20.12
CA GLU A 25 -38.02 -12.51 -20.73
C GLU A 25 -38.55 -11.06 -20.77
N LYS A 26 -39.86 -10.86 -21.05
CA LYS A 26 -40.48 -9.53 -20.97
C LYS A 26 -40.48 -8.98 -19.54
N GLU A 27 -40.77 -9.83 -18.57
CA GLU A 27 -40.76 -9.46 -17.17
C GLU A 27 -39.34 -9.10 -16.65
N ILE A 28 -38.33 -9.88 -17.04
CA ILE A 28 -36.90 -9.60 -16.75
C ILE A 28 -36.48 -8.26 -17.37
N LYS A 29 -36.90 -7.99 -18.62
CA LYS A 29 -36.60 -6.72 -19.28
C LYS A 29 -37.26 -5.53 -18.59
N ARG A 30 -38.49 -5.71 -18.07
CA ARG A 30 -39.20 -4.70 -17.28
C ARG A 30 -38.54 -4.47 -15.92
N LEU A 31 -38.12 -5.55 -15.26
CA LEU A 31 -37.40 -5.47 -13.98
C LEU A 31 -36.03 -4.82 -14.11
N LYS A 32 -35.28 -5.13 -15.19
CA LYS A 32 -33.99 -4.46 -15.47
C LYS A 32 -34.17 -2.97 -15.68
N LYS A 33 -35.16 -2.55 -16.48
CA LYS A 33 -35.47 -1.13 -16.69
C LYS A 33 -35.90 -0.41 -15.40
N ASN A 34 -36.68 -1.10 -14.55
CA ASN A 34 -37.06 -0.55 -13.24
C ASN A 34 -35.86 -0.44 -12.27
N LEU A 35 -34.94 -1.39 -12.34
CA LEU A 35 -33.70 -1.37 -11.54
C LEU A 35 -32.79 -0.22 -11.99
N GLU A 36 -32.60 -0.05 -13.31
CA GLU A 36 -31.84 1.08 -13.86
C GLU A 36 -32.44 2.43 -13.44
N ASN A 37 -33.76 2.57 -13.52
CA ASN A 37 -34.46 3.78 -13.10
C ASN A 37 -34.34 4.03 -11.58
N LYS A 38 -34.38 2.96 -10.75
CA LYS A 38 -34.15 3.08 -9.29
C LYS A 38 -32.69 3.42 -8.98
N THR A 39 -31.76 2.82 -9.71
CA THR A 39 -30.32 3.11 -9.52
C THR A 39 -30.00 4.55 -9.92
N THR A 40 -30.54 5.04 -11.02
CA THR A 40 -30.42 6.44 -11.45
C THR A 40 -31.04 7.38 -10.42
N ARG A 41 -32.26 7.09 -9.93
CA ARG A 41 -32.91 7.90 -8.88
C ARG A 41 -32.13 7.87 -7.55
N LEU A 42 -31.54 6.73 -7.17
CA LEU A 42 -30.68 6.63 -5.99
C LEU A 42 -29.37 7.39 -6.16
N ARG A 43 -28.80 7.37 -7.38
CA ARG A 43 -27.60 8.14 -7.70
C ARG A 43 -27.89 9.64 -7.63
N THR A 44 -28.97 10.10 -8.28
CA THR A 44 -29.40 11.49 -8.21
C THR A 44 -29.78 11.93 -6.79
N LYS A 45 -30.44 11.05 -6.00
CA LYS A 45 -30.70 11.32 -4.57
C LYS A 45 -29.42 11.34 -3.73
N LYS A 46 -28.45 10.45 -3.97
CA LYS A 46 -27.14 10.48 -3.31
C LYS A 46 -26.34 11.73 -3.66
N GLU A 47 -26.37 12.11 -4.94
CA GLU A 47 -25.74 13.35 -5.42
C GLU A 47 -26.41 14.58 -4.80
N ALA A 48 -27.75 14.63 -4.77
CA ALA A 48 -28.52 15.70 -4.12
C ALA A 48 -28.33 15.72 -2.59
N LEU A 49 -28.33 14.55 -1.93
CA LEU A 49 -28.05 14.44 -0.49
C LEU A 49 -26.61 14.83 -0.15
N GLY A 50 -25.66 14.45 -1.00
CA GLY A 50 -24.27 14.87 -0.89
C GLY A 50 -24.09 16.38 -1.04
N VAL A 51 -24.84 17.01 -1.94
CA VAL A 51 -24.87 18.47 -2.13
C VAL A 51 -25.58 19.15 -0.95
N VAL A 52 -26.71 18.60 -0.48
CA VAL A 52 -27.44 19.15 0.67
C VAL A 52 -26.67 18.97 1.99
N GLN A 53 -26.05 17.81 2.21
CA GLN A 53 -25.20 17.61 3.40
C GLN A 53 -23.93 18.47 3.35
N ARG A 54 -23.37 18.73 2.15
CA ARG A 54 -22.25 19.68 1.98
C ARG A 54 -22.70 21.11 2.18
N ALA A 55 -23.85 21.49 1.66
CA ALA A 55 -24.43 22.82 1.88
C ALA A 55 -24.87 23.05 3.34
N GLU A 56 -25.29 22.01 4.08
CA GLU A 56 -25.61 22.11 5.52
C GLU A 56 -24.35 22.13 6.39
N THR A 57 -23.31 21.35 6.07
CA THR A 57 -21.99 21.46 6.69
C THR A 57 -21.36 22.82 6.39
N ASP A 58 -21.53 23.35 5.17
CA ASP A 58 -21.03 24.66 4.77
C ASP A 58 -21.78 25.81 5.45
N LYS A 59 -23.09 25.67 5.72
CA LYS A 59 -23.87 26.65 6.52
C LYS A 59 -23.41 26.77 7.96
N VAL A 60 -22.89 25.71 8.54
CA VAL A 60 -22.40 25.68 9.92
C VAL A 60 -20.95 26.16 10.01
N SER A 61 -20.20 26.12 8.90
CA SER A 61 -18.82 26.60 8.77
C SER A 61 -18.71 28.02 8.23
N THR A 62 -19.70 28.86 8.45
CA THR A 62 -19.80 30.23 7.88
C THR A 62 -18.64 31.17 8.17
N LYS A 63 -17.55 30.70 8.70
CA LYS A 63 -16.30 31.48 8.88
C LYS A 63 -15.09 30.64 8.46
N GLY A 64 -15.05 30.19 7.21
CA GLY A 64 -13.93 29.47 6.63
C GLY A 64 -14.41 28.30 5.76
N THR A 65 -14.92 28.58 4.57
CA THR A 65 -15.38 27.55 3.64
C THR A 65 -14.20 27.02 2.85
N VAL A 66 -14.02 25.69 2.85
CA VAL A 66 -13.02 25.00 2.03
C VAL A 66 -13.72 24.49 0.77
N MET A 67 -13.44 25.08 -0.40
CA MET A 67 -14.06 24.69 -1.68
C MET A 67 -13.05 24.71 -2.82
N SER A 68 -13.16 23.75 -3.75
CA SER A 68 -12.42 23.76 -5.02
C SER A 68 -13.21 24.46 -6.13
N ASP A 69 -12.53 24.90 -7.20
CA ASP A 69 -13.18 25.54 -8.35
C ASP A 69 -14.26 24.65 -8.97
N ASN A 70 -14.00 23.36 -9.12
CA ASN A 70 -14.98 22.41 -9.64
C ASN A 70 -16.22 22.26 -8.74
N GLN A 71 -16.06 22.39 -7.42
CA GLN A 71 -17.19 22.39 -6.49
C GLN A 71 -17.99 23.69 -6.58
N TYR A 72 -17.30 24.82 -6.76
CA TYR A 72 -17.96 26.12 -6.98
C TYR A 72 -18.83 26.09 -8.24
N ASP A 73 -18.31 25.55 -9.35
CA ASP A 73 -19.03 25.48 -10.62
C ASP A 73 -20.29 24.61 -10.60
N THR A 74 -20.35 23.62 -9.73
CA THR A 74 -21.52 22.74 -9.55
C THR A 74 -22.60 23.30 -8.63
N LEU A 75 -22.35 24.41 -7.96
CA LEU A 75 -23.30 24.99 -6.99
C LEU A 75 -24.52 25.63 -7.64
N PRO A 76 -25.70 25.56 -7.00
CA PRO A 76 -26.87 26.33 -7.40
C PRO A 76 -26.59 27.82 -7.46
N LYS A 77 -27.16 28.50 -8.44
CA LYS A 77 -26.97 29.96 -8.68
C LYS A 77 -27.11 30.82 -7.41
N LYS A 78 -28.12 30.52 -6.58
CA LYS A 78 -28.38 31.22 -5.31
C LYS A 78 -27.26 31.04 -4.27
N VAL A 79 -26.60 29.88 -4.27
CA VAL A 79 -25.43 29.61 -3.39
C VAL A 79 -24.19 30.31 -3.92
N LYS A 80 -24.00 30.37 -5.24
CA LYS A 80 -22.92 31.14 -5.87
C LYS A 80 -23.01 32.62 -5.51
N THR A 81 -24.21 33.24 -5.61
CA THR A 81 -24.42 34.62 -5.24
C THR A 81 -24.07 34.88 -3.75
N LEU A 82 -24.51 34.01 -2.85
CA LEU A 82 -24.16 34.10 -1.42
C LEU A 82 -22.66 33.97 -1.17
N LEU A 83 -21.97 33.13 -1.94
CA LEU A 83 -20.51 32.93 -1.83
C LEU A 83 -19.74 34.12 -2.46
N GLU A 84 -20.28 34.72 -3.51
CA GLU A 84 -19.71 35.94 -4.09
C GLU A 84 -19.82 37.15 -3.13
N GLU A 85 -20.93 37.26 -2.41
CA GLU A 85 -21.12 38.24 -1.34
C GLU A 85 -20.20 37.97 -0.12
N GLU A 86 -19.74 36.73 0.08
CA GLU A 86 -18.83 36.30 1.14
C GLU A 86 -17.39 36.04 0.68
N LYS A 87 -17.02 36.41 -0.55
CA LYS A 87 -15.72 36.09 -1.17
C LYS A 87 -14.52 36.54 -0.33
N ASP A 88 -14.66 37.65 0.41
CA ASP A 88 -13.63 38.14 1.33
C ASP A 88 -13.49 37.30 2.62
N ARG A 89 -14.37 36.32 2.82
CA ARG A 89 -14.35 35.41 3.98
C ARG A 89 -13.72 34.04 3.71
N ILE A 90 -13.33 33.76 2.46
CA ILE A 90 -12.63 32.50 2.13
C ILE A 90 -11.21 32.58 2.65
N VAL A 91 -10.92 31.83 3.71
CA VAL A 91 -9.61 31.82 4.35
C VAL A 91 -8.69 30.77 3.72
N PHE A 92 -9.27 29.70 3.17
CA PHE A 92 -8.54 28.62 2.52
C PHE A 92 -9.34 28.05 1.35
N LYS A 93 -8.64 27.86 0.24
CA LYS A 93 -9.16 27.18 -0.95
C LYS A 93 -8.25 25.99 -1.24
N PRO A 94 -8.78 24.73 -1.21
CA PRO A 94 -7.95 23.56 -1.52
C PRO A 94 -7.59 23.54 -3.00
N ASN A 95 -6.43 22.96 -3.30
CA ASN A 95 -6.08 22.60 -4.67
C ASN A 95 -7.07 21.56 -5.20
N THR A 96 -7.38 21.65 -6.49
CA THR A 96 -8.22 20.65 -7.17
C THR A 96 -7.56 19.27 -7.17
N GLY A 97 -8.36 18.20 -7.17
CA GLY A 97 -7.87 16.84 -7.15
C GLY A 97 -7.59 16.31 -5.75
N PRO A 98 -6.43 15.70 -5.49
CA PRO A 98 -6.18 14.89 -4.27
C PRO A 98 -6.36 15.64 -2.96
N GLN A 99 -5.99 16.93 -2.89
CA GLN A 99 -6.19 17.71 -1.66
C GLN A 99 -7.68 17.92 -1.36
N THR A 100 -8.48 18.20 -2.40
CA THR A 100 -9.94 18.31 -2.27
C THR A 100 -10.55 16.96 -1.89
N GLU A 101 -10.08 15.84 -2.50
CA GLU A 101 -10.56 14.50 -2.19
C GLU A 101 -10.28 14.11 -0.74
N PHE A 102 -9.10 14.44 -0.24
CA PHE A 102 -8.73 14.21 1.15
C PHE A 102 -9.65 14.96 2.12
N LEU A 103 -9.88 16.25 1.87
CA LEU A 103 -10.75 17.07 2.71
C LEU A 103 -12.23 16.67 2.61
N ALA A 104 -12.65 16.05 1.51
CA ALA A 104 -14.00 15.54 1.32
C ALA A 104 -14.18 14.09 1.80
N ALA A 105 -13.09 13.39 2.15
CA ALA A 105 -13.13 11.97 2.48
C ALA A 105 -13.98 11.69 3.73
N GLY A 106 -14.91 10.76 3.59
CA GLY A 106 -15.82 10.31 4.65
C GLY A 106 -15.39 9.02 5.35
N GLU A 107 -14.33 8.38 4.88
CA GLU A 107 -13.73 7.18 5.45
C GLU A 107 -13.12 7.49 6.82
N GLN A 108 -13.14 6.48 7.73
CA GLN A 108 -12.65 6.67 9.10
C GLN A 108 -11.14 6.89 9.15
N ASP A 109 -10.38 6.25 8.26
CA ASP A 109 -8.92 6.22 8.26
C ASP A 109 -8.42 6.48 6.84
N VAL A 110 -7.77 7.62 6.62
CA VAL A 110 -7.33 8.04 5.27
C VAL A 110 -5.85 8.40 5.29
N LEU A 111 -5.12 7.82 4.33
CA LEU A 111 -3.75 8.21 4.01
C LEU A 111 -3.74 9.10 2.77
N TYR A 112 -3.22 10.32 2.90
CA TYR A 112 -2.87 11.21 1.80
C TYR A 112 -1.36 11.15 1.60
N GLY A 113 -0.90 10.39 0.61
CA GLY A 113 0.51 10.03 0.50
C GLY A 113 1.02 10.08 -0.94
N GLY A 114 2.34 10.25 -1.10
CA GLY A 114 3.00 10.29 -2.41
C GLY A 114 4.09 11.35 -2.48
N ALA A 115 4.29 11.94 -3.66
CA ALA A 115 5.36 12.90 -3.93
C ALA A 115 5.40 14.08 -2.94
N ALA A 116 6.58 14.65 -2.76
CA ALA A 116 6.76 15.86 -1.98
C ALA A 116 6.06 17.06 -2.64
N GLY A 117 5.71 18.07 -1.88
CA GLY A 117 5.11 19.30 -2.42
C GLY A 117 3.62 19.24 -2.73
N GLY A 118 2.93 18.10 -2.65
CA GLY A 118 1.51 17.94 -2.99
C GLY A 118 0.50 18.58 -2.01
N GLY A 119 0.93 19.46 -1.10
CA GLY A 119 0.02 20.21 -0.20
C GLY A 119 -0.51 19.39 0.99
N LYS A 120 0.08 18.22 1.29
CA LYS A 120 -0.36 17.27 2.33
C LYS A 120 -0.45 17.88 3.74
N SER A 121 0.63 18.49 4.22
CA SER A 121 0.70 19.05 5.57
C SER A 121 -0.26 20.22 5.78
N TYR A 122 -0.54 20.98 4.71
CA TYR A 122 -1.54 22.05 4.77
C TYR A 122 -2.97 21.49 4.91
N ALA A 123 -3.28 20.41 4.18
CA ALA A 123 -4.56 19.71 4.32
C ALA A 123 -4.77 19.16 5.74
N MET A 124 -3.69 18.71 6.42
CA MET A 124 -3.74 18.28 7.82
C MET A 124 -4.10 19.39 8.80
N LEU A 125 -3.79 20.66 8.49
CA LEU A 125 -4.22 21.81 9.31
C LEU A 125 -5.68 22.18 9.06
N VAL A 126 -6.21 21.91 7.88
CA VAL A 126 -7.58 22.30 7.49
C VAL A 126 -8.61 21.23 7.85
N ASP A 127 -8.32 19.96 7.66
CA ASP A 127 -9.29 18.87 7.87
C ASP A 127 -9.91 18.85 9.28
N PRO A 128 -9.18 19.07 10.39
CA PRO A 128 -9.76 19.08 11.73
C PRO A 128 -10.73 20.27 11.96
N LEU A 129 -10.69 21.30 11.11
CA LEU A 129 -11.55 22.48 11.30
C LEU A 129 -13.03 22.20 11.05
N ARG A 130 -13.37 21.08 10.40
CA ARG A 130 -14.76 20.70 10.04
C ARG A 130 -15.75 20.69 11.21
N TYR A 131 -15.30 20.41 12.43
CA TYR A 131 -16.14 20.34 13.62
C TYR A 131 -15.74 21.35 14.72
N MET A 132 -14.90 22.34 14.42
CA MET A 132 -14.45 23.34 15.40
C MET A 132 -15.58 24.23 15.94
N HIS A 133 -16.76 24.20 15.35
CA HIS A 133 -17.98 24.82 15.86
C HIS A 133 -18.69 24.01 16.95
N ILE A 134 -18.32 22.74 17.16
CA ILE A 134 -18.91 21.84 18.15
C ILE A 134 -17.99 21.74 19.36
N LYS A 135 -18.53 22.03 20.55
CA LYS A 135 -17.78 22.10 21.82
C LYS A 135 -16.99 20.83 22.16
N GLU A 136 -17.57 19.66 21.86
CA GLU A 136 -16.99 18.36 22.17
C GLU A 136 -15.89 17.94 21.19
N HIS A 137 -15.67 18.68 20.12
CA HIS A 137 -14.63 18.35 19.14
C HIS A 137 -13.23 18.56 19.74
N ARG A 138 -12.45 17.49 19.74
CA ARG A 138 -11.06 17.44 20.21
C ARG A 138 -10.18 16.81 19.14
N ALA A 139 -9.32 17.60 18.54
CA ALA A 139 -8.37 17.17 17.53
C ALA A 139 -6.95 17.06 18.12
N LEU A 140 -6.20 16.07 17.66
CA LEU A 140 -4.79 15.85 17.97
C LEU A 140 -4.03 15.73 16.66
N LEU A 141 -3.01 16.56 16.46
CA LEU A 141 -2.12 16.53 15.31
C LEU A 141 -0.70 16.19 15.76
N LEU A 142 -0.14 15.13 15.21
CA LEU A 142 1.12 14.54 15.63
C LEU A 142 2.18 14.59 14.53
N ARG A 143 3.42 14.80 14.94
CA ARG A 143 4.65 14.55 14.19
C ARG A 143 5.65 13.74 15.00
N LYS A 144 6.75 13.33 14.37
CA LYS A 144 7.80 12.55 15.01
C LYS A 144 8.48 13.33 16.11
N SER A 145 8.76 14.61 15.91
CA SER A 145 9.50 15.44 16.85
C SER A 145 8.90 16.85 17.02
N MET A 146 9.23 17.48 18.13
CA MET A 146 8.78 18.86 18.41
C MET A 146 9.33 19.89 17.43
N PRO A 147 10.60 19.83 16.96
CA PRO A 147 11.08 20.75 15.92
C PRO A 147 10.30 20.68 14.63
N GLU A 148 9.85 19.51 14.22
CA GLU A 148 9.05 19.32 12.99
C GLU A 148 7.65 19.93 13.08
N LEU A 149 7.08 20.02 14.28
CA LEU A 149 5.78 20.66 14.50
C LEU A 149 5.81 22.17 14.31
N ARG A 150 6.99 22.80 14.40
CA ARG A 150 7.12 24.27 14.40
C ARG A 150 6.47 24.91 13.18
N GLU A 151 6.77 24.39 12.01
CA GLU A 151 6.20 24.90 10.75
C GLU A 151 4.66 24.80 10.72
N LEU A 152 4.11 23.68 11.19
CA LEU A 152 2.66 23.48 11.27
C LEU A 152 2.00 24.45 12.26
N ILE A 153 2.64 24.67 13.41
CA ILE A 153 2.17 25.62 14.42
C ILE A 153 2.17 27.05 13.84
N ASP A 154 3.25 27.43 13.15
CA ASP A 154 3.36 28.77 12.58
C ASP A 154 2.31 28.99 11.48
N LYS A 155 2.12 28.04 10.58
CA LYS A 155 1.03 28.08 9.59
C LYS A 155 -0.36 28.11 10.24
N SER A 156 -0.58 27.40 11.33
CA SER A 156 -1.84 27.44 12.07
C SER A 156 -2.12 28.82 12.69
N ARG A 157 -1.07 29.55 13.12
CA ARG A 157 -1.19 30.91 13.65
C ARG A 157 -1.63 31.91 12.57
N GLU A 158 -1.27 31.68 11.33
CA GLU A 158 -1.72 32.50 10.19
C GLU A 158 -3.17 32.19 9.79
N LEU A 159 -3.55 30.92 9.86
CA LEU A 159 -4.81 30.40 9.32
C LEU A 159 -5.97 30.50 10.33
N TYR A 160 -5.79 29.98 11.56
CA TYR A 160 -6.91 29.76 12.47
C TYR A 160 -7.57 31.06 13.01
N PRO A 161 -6.83 32.14 13.32
CA PRO A 161 -7.47 33.38 13.72
C PRO A 161 -8.33 34.03 12.61
N LYS A 162 -7.95 33.84 11.35
CA LYS A 162 -8.72 34.29 10.19
C LYS A 162 -10.02 33.47 10.01
N ALA A 163 -9.92 32.15 10.20
CA ALA A 163 -11.05 31.24 10.07
C ALA A 163 -12.02 31.32 11.26
N PHE A 164 -11.50 31.54 12.47
CA PHE A 164 -12.27 31.56 13.70
C PHE A 164 -11.86 32.75 14.56
N ALA A 165 -12.56 33.85 14.42
CA ALA A 165 -12.33 35.04 15.24
C ALA A 165 -12.44 34.69 16.73
N GLY A 166 -11.39 34.97 17.51
CA GLY A 166 -11.30 34.59 18.94
C GLY A 166 -10.65 33.23 19.23
N ALA A 167 -10.17 32.51 18.23
CA ALA A 167 -9.31 31.35 18.45
C ALA A 167 -7.99 31.78 19.14
N LYS A 168 -7.56 31.06 20.17
CA LYS A 168 -6.37 31.37 20.98
C LYS A 168 -5.44 30.20 21.07
N PHE A 169 -4.15 30.41 20.81
CA PHE A 169 -3.11 29.42 20.98
C PHE A 169 -2.48 29.52 22.37
N ARG A 170 -2.38 28.40 23.06
CA ARG A 170 -1.68 28.30 24.34
C ARG A 170 -0.28 27.74 24.11
N GLU A 171 0.73 28.59 24.23
CA GLU A 171 2.11 28.30 23.89
C GLU A 171 2.74 27.14 24.67
N VAL A 172 2.44 27.03 25.97
CA VAL A 172 3.01 25.98 26.83
C VAL A 172 2.38 24.61 26.51
N GLU A 173 1.07 24.59 26.40
CA GLU A 173 0.29 23.37 26.17
C GLU A 173 0.30 22.93 24.69
N LYS A 174 0.68 23.83 23.75
CA LYS A 174 0.59 23.64 22.28
C LYS A 174 -0.83 23.34 21.82
N ILE A 175 -1.81 24.03 22.41
CA ILE A 175 -3.24 23.79 22.16
C ILE A 175 -3.91 25.04 21.64
N TRP A 176 -4.62 24.92 20.52
CA TRP A 176 -5.63 25.87 20.10
C TRP A 176 -6.93 25.67 20.86
N ARG A 177 -7.50 26.77 21.38
CA ARG A 177 -8.84 26.82 21.93
C ARG A 177 -9.73 27.69 21.05
N PHE A 178 -10.83 27.13 20.61
CA PHE A 178 -11.79 27.81 19.74
C PHE A 178 -12.96 28.38 20.55
N PRO A 179 -13.67 29.41 20.03
CA PRO A 179 -14.79 30.06 20.74
C PRO A 179 -15.91 29.08 21.14
N SER A 180 -16.12 28.02 20.38
CA SER A 180 -17.08 26.96 20.68
C SER A 180 -16.72 26.14 21.93
N GLY A 181 -15.46 26.13 22.35
CA GLY A 181 -14.89 25.22 23.33
C GLY A 181 -14.17 24.01 22.71
N ALA A 182 -14.22 23.85 21.40
CA ALA A 182 -13.39 22.86 20.68
C ALA A 182 -11.90 23.14 20.84
N SER A 183 -11.08 22.13 20.59
CA SER A 183 -9.63 22.27 20.71
C SER A 183 -8.87 21.42 19.68
N LEU A 184 -7.69 21.94 19.30
CA LEU A 184 -6.71 21.20 18.55
C LEU A 184 -5.37 21.25 19.30
N GLU A 185 -4.85 20.08 19.61
CA GLU A 185 -3.56 19.87 20.30
C GLU A 185 -2.50 19.47 19.27
N PHE A 186 -1.30 20.07 19.37
CA PHE A 186 -0.11 19.63 18.67
C PHE A 186 0.75 18.78 19.60
N GLY A 187 1.07 17.57 19.18
CA GLY A 187 1.86 16.63 19.95
C GLY A 187 2.94 15.95 19.10
N TYR A 188 3.81 15.22 19.74
CA TYR A 188 4.85 14.45 19.08
C TYR A 188 5.06 13.07 19.72
N LEU A 189 5.59 12.14 18.92
CA LEU A 189 5.92 10.77 19.35
C LEU A 189 7.33 10.43 18.87
N ASP A 190 8.33 10.67 19.71
CA ASP A 190 9.73 10.33 19.43
C ASP A 190 9.94 8.81 19.46
N ARG A 191 9.28 8.13 20.40
CA ARG A 191 9.29 6.68 20.57
C ARG A 191 7.87 6.12 20.59
N ASP A 192 7.72 4.85 20.26
CA ASP A 192 6.42 4.17 20.29
C ASP A 192 5.74 4.27 21.66
N ALA A 193 6.53 4.22 22.76
CA ALA A 193 6.02 4.35 24.13
C ALA A 193 5.42 5.74 24.45
N ASP A 194 5.72 6.78 23.67
CA ASP A 194 5.18 8.12 23.89
C ASP A 194 3.67 8.20 23.71
N VAL A 195 3.07 7.22 23.05
CA VAL A 195 1.59 7.11 22.90
C VAL A 195 0.88 7.03 24.26
N TYR A 196 1.56 6.55 25.29
CA TYR A 196 0.98 6.45 26.64
C TYR A 196 0.74 7.81 27.29
N ARG A 197 1.35 8.91 26.80
CA ARG A 197 1.00 10.28 27.22
C ARG A 197 -0.46 10.63 26.93
N TYR A 198 -1.07 9.97 25.95
CA TYR A 198 -2.47 10.15 25.57
C TYR A 198 -3.42 9.13 26.24
N GLN A 199 -2.91 8.37 27.21
CA GLN A 199 -3.73 7.45 28.00
C GLN A 199 -4.81 8.22 28.79
N GLY A 200 -6.03 7.71 28.78
CA GLY A 200 -7.14 8.35 29.46
C GLY A 200 -7.80 9.50 28.66
N GLN A 201 -7.19 9.99 27.59
CA GLN A 201 -7.74 11.02 26.75
C GLN A 201 -8.72 10.46 25.70
N SER A 202 -9.55 11.34 25.13
CA SER A 202 -10.49 11.02 24.07
C SER A 202 -10.44 12.10 23.00
N TYR A 203 -10.32 11.68 21.76
CA TYR A 203 -10.27 12.56 20.60
C TYR A 203 -11.36 12.17 19.61
N THR A 204 -11.75 13.12 18.79
CA THR A 204 -12.70 12.93 17.68
C THR A 204 -12.01 13.01 16.33
N TRP A 205 -10.79 13.53 16.31
CA TRP A 205 -9.93 13.57 15.15
C TRP A 205 -8.47 13.38 15.59
N ILE A 206 -7.76 12.50 14.92
CA ILE A 206 -6.33 12.29 15.13
C ILE A 206 -5.64 12.36 13.78
N GLY A 207 -4.69 13.27 13.65
CA GLY A 207 -3.82 13.41 12.51
C GLY A 207 -2.40 12.97 12.82
N ILE A 208 -1.79 12.19 11.94
CA ILE A 208 -0.36 11.84 12.00
C ILE A 208 0.27 12.27 10.69
N ASP A 209 1.08 13.31 10.75
CA ASP A 209 1.83 13.81 9.60
C ASP A 209 3.17 13.06 9.52
N GLU A 210 3.62 12.74 8.30
CA GLU A 210 4.83 11.97 7.99
C GLU A 210 4.81 10.56 8.62
N LEU A 211 3.75 9.79 8.38
CA LEU A 211 3.50 8.48 9.00
C LEU A 211 4.63 7.46 8.78
N THR A 212 5.36 7.55 7.67
CA THR A 212 6.50 6.66 7.35
C THR A 212 7.71 6.85 8.24
N GLN A 213 7.75 7.89 9.07
CA GLN A 213 8.80 8.06 10.07
C GLN A 213 8.65 7.14 11.30
N TYR A 214 7.49 6.49 11.47
CA TYR A 214 7.24 5.58 12.59
C TYR A 214 7.58 4.14 12.21
N PRO A 215 8.52 3.49 12.93
CA PRO A 215 9.00 2.15 12.56
C PRO A 215 7.91 1.08 12.63
N THR A 216 6.96 1.23 13.53
CA THR A 216 5.89 0.25 13.76
C THR A 216 4.50 0.87 13.62
N GLU A 217 3.52 0.04 13.35
CA GLU A 217 2.11 0.41 13.28
C GLU A 217 1.50 0.67 14.67
N PHE A 218 2.16 0.25 15.74
CA PHE A 218 1.65 0.29 17.10
C PHE A 218 1.17 1.69 17.55
N PRO A 219 1.90 2.80 17.31
CA PRO A 219 1.43 4.13 17.70
C PRO A 219 0.07 4.49 17.09
N LEU A 220 -0.12 4.19 15.80
CA LEU A 220 -1.38 4.44 15.10
C LEU A 220 -2.52 3.60 15.69
N GLN A 221 -2.30 2.30 15.91
CA GLN A 221 -3.28 1.38 16.47
C GLN A 221 -3.68 1.79 17.91
N TYR A 222 -2.71 2.17 18.73
CA TYR A 222 -2.99 2.63 20.08
C TYR A 222 -3.83 3.90 20.10
N LEU A 223 -3.47 4.90 19.30
CA LEU A 223 -4.19 6.17 19.19
C LEU A 223 -5.59 6.00 18.61
N GLN A 224 -5.77 5.06 17.69
CA GLN A 224 -7.08 4.68 17.16
C GLN A 224 -8.04 4.28 18.27
N SER A 225 -7.57 3.61 19.34
CA SER A 225 -8.39 3.28 20.51
C SER A 225 -8.81 4.51 21.35
N ARG A 226 -8.22 5.68 21.08
CA ARG A 226 -8.58 6.96 21.75
C ARG A 226 -9.66 7.73 20.98
N LEU A 227 -10.01 7.30 19.77
CA LEU A 227 -11.09 7.90 18.99
C LEU A 227 -12.46 7.47 19.53
N ARG A 228 -13.13 8.39 20.20
CA ARG A 228 -14.47 8.14 20.75
C ARG A 228 -15.20 9.45 21.03
N THR A 229 -16.49 9.45 20.82
CA THR A 229 -17.39 10.56 21.17
C THR A 229 -18.76 10.03 21.55
N THR A 230 -19.45 10.76 22.42
CA THR A 230 -20.88 10.54 22.73
C THR A 230 -21.79 11.43 21.90
N ASN A 231 -21.20 12.44 21.21
CA ASN A 231 -21.94 13.35 20.35
C ASN A 231 -22.15 12.68 18.98
N LYS A 232 -23.41 12.50 18.58
CA LYS A 232 -23.80 11.81 17.33
C LYS A 232 -23.53 12.65 16.06
N ASP A 233 -23.35 13.96 16.21
CA ASP A 233 -23.09 14.88 15.11
C ASP A 233 -21.61 14.91 14.72
N ILE A 234 -20.74 14.27 15.52
CA ILE A 234 -19.31 14.20 15.26
C ILE A 234 -18.94 12.77 14.81
N LYS A 235 -18.37 12.63 13.63
CA LYS A 235 -17.69 11.41 13.20
C LYS A 235 -16.23 11.44 13.64
N CYS A 236 -15.72 10.31 14.08
CA CYS A 236 -14.33 10.16 14.45
C CYS A 236 -13.47 9.83 13.21
N PHE A 237 -12.33 10.52 13.06
CA PHE A 237 -11.45 10.36 11.91
C PHE A 237 -10.00 10.15 12.33
N ILE A 238 -9.31 9.28 11.59
CA ILE A 238 -7.85 9.27 11.48
C ILE A 238 -7.48 9.87 10.13
N ARG A 239 -6.49 10.73 10.14
CA ARG A 239 -5.92 11.34 8.95
C ARG A 239 -4.41 11.19 9.00
N CYS A 240 -3.84 10.62 7.97
CA CYS A 240 -2.41 10.42 7.88
C CYS A 240 -1.88 11.04 6.60
N THR A 241 -0.65 11.56 6.67
CA THR A 241 0.10 11.91 5.48
C THR A 241 1.43 11.17 5.48
N ALA A 242 1.98 10.93 4.31
CA ALA A 242 3.32 10.35 4.18
C ALA A 242 3.92 10.62 2.81
N ASN A 243 5.25 10.66 2.77
CA ASN A 243 6.01 10.43 1.56
C ASN A 243 6.44 8.96 1.53
N PRO A 244 6.66 8.36 0.33
CA PRO A 244 7.30 7.07 0.21
C PRO A 244 8.68 7.05 0.87
N GLY A 245 9.14 5.89 1.28
CA GLY A 245 10.41 5.72 1.99
C GLY A 245 10.23 5.78 3.51
N GLY A 246 11.34 6.03 4.22
CA GLY A 246 11.38 6.01 5.67
C GLY A 246 11.24 4.62 6.28
N VAL A 247 11.56 4.52 7.57
CA VAL A 247 11.61 3.25 8.31
C VAL A 247 10.26 2.52 8.40
N GLY A 248 9.15 3.25 8.30
CA GLY A 248 7.79 2.73 8.35
C GLY A 248 7.15 2.49 6.98
N GLY A 249 7.85 2.75 5.88
CA GLY A 249 7.29 2.67 4.54
C GLY A 249 6.60 1.35 4.23
N SER A 250 7.21 0.24 4.64
CA SER A 250 6.70 -1.11 4.40
C SER A 250 5.34 -1.38 5.06
N TRP A 251 5.18 -1.06 6.34
CA TRP A 251 3.90 -1.30 7.01
C TRP A 251 2.81 -0.32 6.56
N VAL A 252 3.18 0.94 6.24
CA VAL A 252 2.26 1.93 5.68
C VAL A 252 1.72 1.46 4.33
N LYS A 253 2.60 0.98 3.43
CA LYS A 253 2.20 0.40 2.15
C LYS A 253 1.25 -0.77 2.35
N LYS A 254 1.59 -1.73 3.19
CA LYS A 254 0.77 -2.91 3.51
C LYS A 254 -0.61 -2.53 4.07
N ARG A 255 -0.70 -1.45 4.86
CA ARG A 255 -1.96 -1.03 5.49
C ARG A 255 -2.90 -0.32 4.52
N TYR A 256 -2.38 0.52 3.63
CA TYR A 256 -3.19 1.46 2.86
C TYR A 256 -3.15 1.23 1.34
N LEU A 257 -2.02 0.78 0.78
CA LEU A 257 -1.84 0.67 -0.66
C LEU A 257 -2.10 -0.74 -1.20
N ASP A 258 -1.51 -1.75 -0.57
CA ASP A 258 -1.62 -3.14 -1.06
C ASP A 258 -3.07 -3.69 -1.05
N PRO A 259 -3.99 -3.28 -0.13
CA PRO A 259 -5.32 -3.86 -0.06
C PRO A 259 -6.28 -3.40 -1.16
N SER A 260 -6.07 -2.22 -1.77
CA SER A 260 -7.01 -1.64 -2.75
C SER A 260 -6.32 -0.64 -3.67
N PRO A 261 -6.78 -0.48 -4.92
CA PRO A 261 -6.29 0.57 -5.81
C PRO A 261 -6.42 1.97 -5.20
N PRO A 262 -5.58 2.93 -5.61
CA PRO A 262 -5.68 4.32 -5.17
C PRO A 262 -7.09 4.90 -5.39
N ASN A 263 -7.53 5.75 -4.48
CA ASN A 263 -8.84 6.41 -4.48
C ASN A 263 -10.06 5.50 -4.28
N GLU A 264 -9.86 4.21 -4.08
CA GLU A 264 -10.93 3.27 -3.74
C GLU A 264 -10.99 3.04 -2.22
N SER A 265 -12.21 3.02 -1.69
CA SER A 265 -12.44 2.75 -0.27
C SER A 265 -12.51 1.25 -0.03
N PHE A 266 -11.87 0.77 1.02
CA PHE A 266 -11.91 -0.62 1.45
C PHE A 266 -12.16 -0.75 2.95
N ILE A 267 -12.51 -1.94 3.40
CA ILE A 267 -12.72 -2.25 4.81
C ILE A 267 -11.56 -3.13 5.29
N GLY A 268 -10.81 -2.66 6.27
CA GLY A 268 -9.73 -3.42 6.88
C GLY A 268 -10.23 -4.61 7.72
N GLN A 269 -9.32 -5.48 8.15
CA GLN A 269 -9.65 -6.62 9.03
C GLN A 269 -10.27 -6.18 10.37
N ASP A 270 -9.95 -5.00 10.84
CA ASP A 270 -10.50 -4.32 12.01
C ASP A 270 -11.87 -3.65 11.75
N LYS A 271 -12.48 -3.88 10.58
CA LYS A 271 -13.76 -3.33 10.11
C LYS A 271 -13.78 -1.80 9.97
N ILE A 272 -12.63 -1.16 9.89
CA ILE A 272 -12.49 0.27 9.66
C ILE A 272 -12.42 0.55 8.16
N THR A 273 -13.19 1.56 7.73
CA THR A 273 -13.14 2.03 6.35
C THR A 273 -11.88 2.84 6.12
N ARG A 274 -11.12 2.47 5.09
CA ARG A 274 -9.84 3.09 4.71
C ARG A 274 -9.84 3.56 3.28
N LYS A 275 -8.96 4.53 3.02
CA LYS A 275 -8.69 5.01 1.67
C LYS A 275 -7.26 5.52 1.57
N PHE A 276 -6.61 5.23 0.45
CA PHE A 276 -5.36 5.85 0.04
C PHE A 276 -5.64 6.87 -1.06
N ILE A 277 -5.16 8.10 -0.88
CA ILE A 277 -5.25 9.17 -1.86
C ILE A 277 -3.82 9.53 -2.28
N PRO A 278 -3.43 9.29 -3.56
CA PRO A 278 -2.09 9.58 -4.04
C PRO A 278 -1.89 11.09 -4.23
N ALA A 279 -0.71 11.58 -3.85
CA ALA A 279 -0.26 12.97 -4.06
C ALA A 279 0.86 13.02 -5.09
N LYS A 280 0.78 13.98 -6.02
CA LYS A 280 1.84 14.31 -6.98
C LYS A 280 2.26 15.77 -6.80
N LEU A 281 3.44 16.12 -7.31
CA LEU A 281 3.89 17.51 -7.30
C LEU A 281 2.97 18.41 -8.12
N ASP A 282 2.51 17.93 -9.28
CA ASP A 282 1.62 18.66 -10.19
C ASP A 282 0.25 19.00 -9.58
N ASP A 283 -0.14 18.31 -8.50
CA ASP A 283 -1.38 18.59 -7.77
C ASP A 283 -1.30 19.93 -6.99
N ASN A 284 -0.10 20.52 -6.90
CA ASN A 284 0.13 21.79 -6.22
C ASN A 284 0.61 22.87 -7.21
N PRO A 285 -0.31 23.67 -7.76
CA PRO A 285 0.04 24.69 -8.75
C PRO A 285 1.06 25.70 -8.24
N TYR A 286 1.08 25.98 -6.94
CA TYR A 286 2.02 26.94 -6.33
C TYR A 286 3.49 26.51 -6.39
N LEU A 287 3.77 25.21 -6.49
CA LEU A 287 5.13 24.65 -6.58
C LEU A 287 5.46 24.14 -7.99
N ALA A 288 4.44 23.76 -8.76
CA ALA A 288 4.62 23.26 -10.12
C ALA A 288 4.89 24.38 -11.13
N GLU A 289 4.34 25.59 -10.93
CA GLU A 289 4.29 26.68 -11.92
C GLU A 289 5.69 27.17 -12.35
N ASP A 290 6.66 27.27 -11.44
CA ASP A 290 8.01 27.77 -11.79
C ASP A 290 9.06 26.67 -12.02
N GLY A 291 8.72 25.41 -11.78
CA GLY A 291 9.57 24.24 -11.95
C GLY A 291 10.87 24.22 -11.13
N LYS A 292 11.04 25.19 -10.20
CA LYS A 292 12.27 25.24 -9.37
C LYS A 292 12.32 24.09 -8.38
N TYR A 293 11.18 23.81 -7.74
CA TYR A 293 11.09 22.74 -6.76
C TYR A 293 11.28 21.37 -7.40
N GLU A 294 10.72 21.17 -8.60
CA GLU A 294 10.93 19.95 -9.39
C GLU A 294 12.42 19.72 -9.69
N ARG A 295 13.13 20.74 -10.20
CA ARG A 295 14.58 20.66 -10.45
C ARG A 295 15.40 20.36 -9.20
N MET A 296 14.97 20.85 -8.02
CA MET A 296 15.61 20.50 -6.75
C MET A 296 15.43 19.01 -6.43
N LEU A 297 14.23 18.47 -6.61
CA LEU A 297 13.96 17.04 -6.42
C LEU A 297 14.67 16.17 -7.45
N GLU A 298 14.82 16.64 -8.69
CA GLU A 298 15.59 15.97 -9.74
C GLU A 298 17.08 15.80 -9.41
N SER A 299 17.64 16.72 -8.63
CA SER A 299 19.04 16.67 -8.20
C SER A 299 19.32 15.68 -7.06
N LEU A 300 18.27 15.09 -6.47
CA LEU A 300 18.42 14.13 -5.40
C LEU A 300 19.01 12.80 -5.90
N PRO A 301 19.62 12.01 -5.00
CA PRO A 301 20.01 10.63 -5.31
C PRO A 301 18.84 9.83 -5.91
N PRO A 302 19.11 8.86 -6.81
CA PRO A 302 18.08 8.18 -7.61
C PRO A 302 16.93 7.58 -6.78
N VAL A 303 17.21 7.01 -5.62
CA VAL A 303 16.20 6.45 -4.71
C VAL A 303 15.29 7.55 -4.17
N GLN A 304 15.88 8.61 -3.61
CA GLN A 304 15.13 9.75 -3.05
C GLN A 304 14.34 10.49 -4.14
N LYS A 305 14.91 10.61 -5.35
CA LYS A 305 14.19 11.16 -6.51
C LYS A 305 12.92 10.35 -6.79
N LYS A 306 13.03 9.04 -6.94
CA LYS A 306 11.86 8.16 -7.16
C LYS A 306 10.82 8.27 -6.05
N GLN A 307 11.25 8.39 -4.80
CA GLN A 307 10.35 8.54 -3.65
C GLN A 307 9.66 9.91 -3.62
N LEU A 308 10.43 10.99 -3.71
CA LEU A 308 9.94 12.34 -3.42
C LEU A 308 9.39 13.06 -4.67
N LEU A 309 9.92 12.76 -5.87
CA LEU A 309 9.42 13.33 -7.11
C LEU A 309 8.31 12.46 -7.71
N ASP A 310 8.60 11.15 -7.91
CA ASP A 310 7.66 10.25 -8.57
C ASP A 310 6.57 9.72 -7.62
N GLY A 311 6.76 9.87 -6.29
CA GLY A 311 5.85 9.33 -5.29
C GLY A 311 5.84 7.80 -5.25
N ASN A 312 6.94 7.16 -5.65
CA ASN A 312 7.03 5.71 -5.78
C ASN A 312 7.21 5.03 -4.43
N TRP A 313 6.26 4.18 -4.05
CA TRP A 313 6.24 3.42 -2.80
C TRP A 313 6.99 2.09 -2.86
N ASP A 314 7.46 1.69 -4.03
CA ASP A 314 8.16 0.43 -4.23
C ASP A 314 9.68 0.57 -4.06
N VAL A 315 10.18 1.78 -3.84
CA VAL A 315 11.59 2.08 -3.65
C VAL A 315 11.86 2.43 -2.19
N SER A 316 12.76 1.67 -1.53
CA SER A 316 13.15 1.88 -0.13
C SER A 316 14.55 2.47 -0.02
N GLU A 317 14.73 3.49 0.82
CA GLU A 317 16.08 3.95 1.22
C GLU A 317 16.80 2.84 1.97
N GLY A 318 18.06 2.60 1.57
CA GLY A 318 18.84 1.51 2.14
C GLY A 318 18.43 0.12 1.64
N ALA A 319 17.60 0.03 0.60
CA ALA A 319 17.34 -1.26 -0.05
C ALA A 319 18.64 -1.91 -0.50
N ALA A 320 18.78 -3.19 -0.20
CA ALA A 320 19.98 -3.95 -0.54
C ALA A 320 20.15 -4.15 -2.05
N PHE A 321 19.04 -4.08 -2.81
CA PHE A 321 18.99 -4.37 -4.25
C PHE A 321 18.40 -3.19 -5.02
N VAL A 322 19.14 -2.08 -5.07
CA VAL A 322 18.73 -0.84 -5.77
C VAL A 322 18.55 -1.02 -7.29
N GLU A 323 19.17 -2.06 -7.85
CA GLU A 323 19.05 -2.42 -9.27
C GLU A 323 17.75 -3.15 -9.58
N PHE A 324 17.06 -3.67 -8.56
CA PHE A 324 15.78 -4.32 -8.77
C PHE A 324 14.72 -3.28 -9.16
N ASP A 325 14.16 -3.47 -10.31
CA ASP A 325 13.12 -2.63 -10.88
C ASP A 325 11.94 -3.51 -11.30
N TYR A 326 10.74 -3.16 -10.88
CA TYR A 326 9.55 -3.99 -11.10
C TYR A 326 9.26 -4.17 -12.59
N ASP A 327 9.31 -3.10 -13.37
CA ASP A 327 8.96 -3.14 -14.79
C ASP A 327 10.00 -3.89 -15.63
N THR A 328 11.25 -3.91 -15.16
CA THR A 328 12.36 -4.61 -15.81
C THR A 328 12.41 -6.09 -15.44
N HIS A 329 12.20 -6.42 -14.17
CA HIS A 329 12.46 -7.77 -13.63
C HIS A 329 11.19 -8.61 -13.45
N CYS A 330 10.00 -7.99 -13.35
CA CYS A 330 8.75 -8.72 -13.15
C CYS A 330 8.00 -8.87 -14.47
N ILE A 331 7.70 -10.11 -14.81
CA ILE A 331 7.04 -10.46 -16.08
C ILE A 331 5.73 -11.19 -15.82
N ASP A 332 4.81 -11.10 -16.77
CA ASP A 332 3.58 -11.86 -16.72
C ASP A 332 3.87 -13.36 -16.87
N PRO A 333 3.15 -14.24 -16.16
CA PRO A 333 3.37 -15.67 -16.24
C PRO A 333 3.07 -16.20 -17.65
N TYR A 334 3.89 -17.13 -18.12
CA TYR A 334 3.71 -17.84 -19.38
C TYR A 334 4.14 -19.32 -19.24
N ASP A 335 3.76 -20.17 -20.17
CA ASP A 335 4.12 -21.57 -20.18
C ASP A 335 5.61 -21.77 -20.48
N LEU A 336 6.38 -22.18 -19.47
CA LEU A 336 7.80 -22.44 -19.60
C LEU A 336 8.07 -23.73 -20.39
N PRO A 337 9.04 -23.73 -21.33
CA PRO A 337 9.39 -24.94 -22.06
C PRO A 337 9.75 -26.11 -21.13
N LYS A 338 9.15 -27.28 -21.36
CA LYS A 338 9.35 -28.47 -20.50
C LYS A 338 10.81 -28.96 -20.45
N ARG A 339 11.60 -28.67 -21.47
CA ARG A 339 13.02 -29.04 -21.57
C ARG A 339 13.95 -28.17 -20.72
N TRP A 340 13.47 -27.04 -20.18
CA TRP A 340 14.31 -26.18 -19.37
C TRP A 340 14.58 -26.83 -18.02
N GLU A 341 15.82 -26.72 -17.55
CA GLU A 341 16.19 -27.19 -16.22
C GLU A 341 15.41 -26.42 -15.17
N ARG A 342 14.82 -27.15 -14.20
CA ARG A 342 14.08 -26.58 -13.10
C ARG A 342 14.67 -26.98 -11.77
N PHE A 343 14.70 -26.07 -10.84
CA PHE A 343 15.21 -26.28 -9.50
C PHE A 343 14.52 -25.39 -8.49
N LYS A 344 14.70 -25.65 -7.19
CA LYS A 344 14.07 -24.92 -6.11
C LYS A 344 15.05 -24.58 -5.01
N GLY A 345 14.79 -23.46 -4.32
CA GLY A 345 15.42 -23.06 -3.07
C GLY A 345 14.40 -23.02 -1.96
N ILE A 346 14.78 -23.47 -0.78
CA ILE A 346 13.89 -23.59 0.39
C ILE A 346 14.57 -22.95 1.58
N ASP A 347 13.90 -21.96 2.17
CA ASP A 347 14.14 -21.43 3.50
C ASP A 347 13.05 -21.94 4.44
N TYR A 348 13.43 -22.63 5.52
CA TYR A 348 12.47 -23.24 6.43
C TYR A 348 12.33 -22.44 7.71
N GLY A 349 11.11 -22.01 8.02
CA GLY A 349 10.69 -21.48 9.30
C GLY A 349 9.39 -22.13 9.78
N TYR A 350 9.28 -22.40 11.09
CA TYR A 350 8.03 -22.83 11.70
C TYR A 350 7.32 -21.66 12.37
N ALA A 351 8.01 -20.97 13.25
CA ALA A 351 7.52 -19.75 13.90
C ALA A 351 7.54 -18.52 12.97
N SER A 352 8.41 -18.52 11.97
CA SER A 352 8.45 -17.62 10.83
C SER A 352 7.89 -18.30 9.58
N GLU A 353 7.90 -17.63 8.46
CA GLU A 353 7.46 -18.15 7.18
C GLU A 353 8.44 -19.20 6.64
N SER A 354 7.92 -20.31 6.12
CA SER A 354 8.66 -21.17 5.20
C SER A 354 8.51 -20.60 3.80
N ALA A 355 9.62 -20.40 3.10
CA ALA A 355 9.63 -19.91 1.73
C ALA A 355 10.23 -20.96 0.79
N VAL A 356 9.55 -21.22 -0.32
CA VAL A 356 10.06 -22.03 -1.41
C VAL A 356 9.94 -21.23 -2.70
N VAL A 357 11.02 -21.12 -3.45
CA VAL A 357 11.01 -20.50 -4.78
C VAL A 357 11.44 -21.53 -5.82
N TRP A 358 10.70 -21.56 -6.94
CA TRP A 358 11.00 -22.43 -8.08
C TRP A 358 11.52 -21.60 -9.24
N ALA A 359 12.58 -22.10 -9.85
CA ALA A 359 13.21 -21.44 -10.97
C ALA A 359 13.36 -22.37 -12.18
N ALA A 360 13.32 -21.77 -13.36
CA ALA A 360 13.73 -22.35 -14.62
C ALA A 360 14.89 -21.59 -15.20
N LEU A 361 15.84 -22.29 -15.81
CA LEU A 361 16.99 -21.67 -16.49
C LEU A 361 16.76 -21.66 -18.00
N ASP A 362 16.77 -20.47 -18.59
CA ASP A 362 16.78 -20.32 -20.05
C ASP A 362 18.15 -20.71 -20.59
N PRO A 363 18.26 -21.77 -21.40
CA PRO A 363 19.56 -22.24 -21.89
C PRO A 363 20.18 -21.32 -22.96
N GLN A 364 19.44 -20.32 -23.46
CA GLN A 364 19.94 -19.42 -24.52
C GLN A 364 20.86 -18.32 -23.97
N ASP A 365 20.55 -17.80 -22.79
CA ASP A 365 21.27 -16.67 -22.22
C ASP A 365 21.50 -16.79 -20.70
N GLU A 366 21.22 -17.98 -20.14
CA GLU A 366 21.31 -18.27 -18.71
C GLU A 366 20.44 -17.36 -17.82
N THR A 367 19.38 -16.77 -18.38
CA THR A 367 18.40 -16.03 -17.59
C THR A 367 17.67 -16.98 -16.65
N LEU A 368 17.64 -16.63 -15.37
CA LEU A 368 16.93 -17.34 -14.33
C LEU A 368 15.52 -16.78 -14.23
N ILE A 369 14.50 -17.63 -14.36
CA ILE A 369 13.10 -17.23 -14.30
C ILE A 369 12.48 -17.87 -13.08
N ILE A 370 12.14 -17.06 -12.08
CA ILE A 370 11.37 -17.52 -10.92
C ILE A 370 9.91 -17.55 -11.32
N TYR A 371 9.33 -18.75 -11.38
CA TYR A 371 8.00 -18.95 -11.94
C TYR A 371 6.93 -19.29 -10.90
N ARG A 372 7.34 -19.58 -9.64
CA ARG A 372 6.43 -19.98 -8.57
C ARG A 372 7.08 -19.72 -7.21
N GLU A 373 6.24 -19.37 -6.23
CA GLU A 373 6.63 -19.30 -4.82
C GLU A 373 5.60 -20.01 -3.92
N LEU A 374 6.07 -20.52 -2.79
CA LEU A 374 5.28 -20.86 -1.61
C LEU A 374 5.79 -20.00 -0.46
N TYR A 375 4.90 -19.36 0.27
CA TYR A 375 5.25 -18.50 1.39
C TYR A 375 4.20 -18.68 2.49
N GLN A 376 4.53 -19.45 3.53
CA GLN A 376 3.54 -19.83 4.55
C GLN A 376 4.17 -20.16 5.90
N LYS A 377 3.51 -19.71 6.98
CA LYS A 377 3.85 -19.97 8.39
C LYS A 377 3.28 -21.28 8.91
N GLY A 378 3.91 -21.84 9.96
CA GLY A 378 3.36 -22.94 10.74
C GLY A 378 3.37 -24.30 10.04
N LEU A 379 4.21 -24.48 9.01
CA LEU A 379 4.33 -25.77 8.32
C LEU A 379 5.35 -26.65 9.04
N THR A 380 4.94 -27.88 9.42
CA THR A 380 5.89 -28.93 9.81
C THR A 380 6.70 -29.40 8.58
N GLY A 381 7.78 -30.13 8.79
CA GLY A 381 8.54 -30.70 7.67
C GLY A 381 7.69 -31.60 6.76
N GLU A 382 6.76 -32.35 7.33
CA GLU A 382 5.81 -33.20 6.58
C GLU A 382 4.79 -32.39 5.80
N ASP A 383 4.23 -31.32 6.41
CA ASP A 383 3.26 -30.44 5.73
C ASP A 383 3.91 -29.69 4.59
N LEU A 384 5.14 -29.21 4.80
CA LEU A 384 5.92 -28.55 3.75
C LEU A 384 6.18 -29.52 2.59
N ALA A 385 6.56 -30.77 2.90
CA ALA A 385 6.77 -31.80 1.87
C ALA A 385 5.52 -32.05 1.02
N LYS A 386 4.35 -32.20 1.67
CA LYS A 386 3.06 -32.38 0.98
C LYS A 386 2.74 -31.19 0.06
N LYS A 387 2.92 -29.98 0.57
CA LYS A 387 2.65 -28.76 -0.22
C LYS A 387 3.59 -28.64 -1.43
N ILE A 388 4.88 -28.90 -1.26
CA ILE A 388 5.83 -28.92 -2.37
C ILE A 388 5.39 -29.93 -3.45
N PHE A 389 4.93 -31.11 -3.05
CA PHE A 389 4.41 -32.10 -4.00
C PHE A 389 3.14 -31.63 -4.72
N GLU A 390 2.22 -30.98 -4.02
CA GLU A 390 1.01 -30.41 -4.63
C GLU A 390 1.36 -29.44 -5.75
N TYR A 391 2.31 -28.53 -5.49
CA TYR A 391 2.79 -27.55 -6.46
C TYR A 391 3.56 -28.20 -7.63
N GLU A 392 4.39 -29.21 -7.37
CA GLU A 392 5.19 -29.89 -8.41
C GLU A 392 4.39 -30.90 -9.23
N ARG A 393 3.27 -31.40 -8.71
CA ARG A 393 2.38 -32.31 -9.45
C ARG A 393 1.80 -31.66 -10.71
N GLU A 394 1.55 -30.38 -10.66
CA GLU A 394 1.09 -29.60 -11.81
C GLU A 394 2.14 -29.55 -12.92
N ASP A 395 3.42 -29.49 -12.54
CA ASP A 395 4.53 -29.44 -13.50
C ASP A 395 4.85 -30.82 -14.10
N LYS A 396 4.35 -31.92 -13.53
CA LYS A 396 4.69 -33.32 -13.88
C LYS A 396 6.20 -33.58 -13.90
N LEU A 397 6.97 -32.88 -13.09
CA LEU A 397 8.43 -32.92 -13.02
C LEU A 397 8.88 -33.05 -11.58
N SER A 398 9.90 -33.90 -11.35
CA SER A 398 10.62 -33.91 -10.07
C SER A 398 11.68 -32.83 -10.10
N VAL A 399 11.53 -31.81 -9.24
CA VAL A 399 12.43 -30.66 -9.17
C VAL A 399 13.45 -30.87 -8.07
N SER A 400 14.74 -30.92 -8.42
CA SER A 400 15.83 -30.95 -7.43
C SER A 400 16.02 -29.57 -6.80
N GLY A 401 16.59 -29.52 -5.58
CA GLY A 401 16.74 -28.23 -4.93
C GLY A 401 17.75 -28.20 -3.80
N VAL A 402 17.77 -27.07 -3.13
CA VAL A 402 18.57 -26.81 -1.93
C VAL A 402 17.67 -26.35 -0.79
N LEU A 403 18.03 -26.79 0.40
CA LEU A 403 17.33 -26.47 1.64
C LEU A 403 18.32 -25.81 2.60
N ASP A 404 17.86 -24.81 3.33
CA ASP A 404 18.65 -24.20 4.41
C ASP A 404 19.37 -25.28 5.23
N SER A 405 20.64 -25.06 5.47
CA SER A 405 21.47 -26.01 6.21
C SER A 405 21.04 -26.16 7.67
N ALA A 406 20.36 -25.16 8.27
CA ALA A 406 19.84 -25.24 9.63
C ALA A 406 18.71 -26.28 9.75
N ALA A 407 17.91 -26.47 8.69
CA ALA A 407 16.84 -27.44 8.64
C ALA A 407 17.32 -28.92 8.70
N TRP A 408 18.63 -29.16 8.58
CA TRP A 408 19.28 -30.47 8.75
C TRP A 408 19.85 -30.69 10.16
N ALA A 409 19.78 -29.67 11.03
CA ALA A 409 20.20 -29.82 12.42
C ALA A 409 19.08 -30.46 13.24
N ARG A 410 19.46 -31.35 14.18
CA ARG A 410 18.50 -31.91 15.13
C ARG A 410 18.16 -30.87 16.19
N THR A 411 16.91 -30.50 16.27
CA THR A 411 16.37 -29.56 17.26
C THR A 411 15.69 -30.23 18.46
N GLY A 412 15.58 -31.57 18.42
CA GLY A 412 14.96 -32.38 19.47
C GLY A 412 15.66 -33.74 19.67
N THR A 413 15.27 -34.43 20.72
CA THR A 413 15.84 -35.76 21.08
C THR A 413 15.28 -36.89 20.23
N THR A 414 14.13 -36.71 19.60
CA THR A 414 13.41 -37.76 18.84
C THR A 414 12.82 -37.20 17.55
N GLY A 415 12.81 -38.02 16.50
CA GLY A 415 12.23 -37.72 15.20
C GLY A 415 13.24 -37.27 14.14
N PRO A 416 12.80 -37.25 12.85
CA PRO A 416 13.63 -36.81 11.75
C PRO A 416 13.80 -35.31 11.76
N THR A 417 14.94 -34.84 11.28
CA THR A 417 15.11 -33.39 10.95
C THR A 417 14.18 -33.01 9.80
N VAL A 418 13.94 -31.72 9.62
CA VAL A 418 13.12 -31.23 8.50
C VAL A 418 13.70 -31.68 7.15
N GLY A 419 15.03 -31.59 6.99
CA GLY A 419 15.72 -32.07 5.79
C GLY A 419 15.53 -33.58 5.56
N GLU A 420 15.59 -34.41 6.63
CA GLU A 420 15.30 -35.84 6.56
C GLU A 420 13.83 -36.09 6.21
N ALA A 421 12.87 -35.37 6.81
CA ALA A 421 11.45 -35.54 6.52
C ALA A 421 11.13 -35.21 5.04
N LEU A 422 11.66 -34.13 4.51
CA LEU A 422 11.52 -33.77 3.09
C LEU A 422 12.17 -34.84 2.17
N THR A 423 13.34 -35.36 2.56
CA THR A 423 14.04 -36.42 1.78
C THR A 423 13.29 -37.73 1.81
N MET A 424 12.77 -38.14 2.98
CA MET A 424 11.93 -39.34 3.13
C MET A 424 10.64 -39.23 2.31
N ALA A 425 10.08 -38.03 2.19
CA ALA A 425 8.95 -37.79 1.31
C ALA A 425 9.31 -37.83 -0.19
N GLY A 426 10.58 -38.00 -0.56
CA GLY A 426 11.02 -38.18 -1.95
C GLY A 426 11.55 -36.92 -2.63
N HIS A 427 11.69 -35.80 -1.91
CA HIS A 427 12.30 -34.58 -2.48
C HIS A 427 13.82 -34.74 -2.59
N LYS A 428 14.37 -34.42 -3.77
CA LYS A 428 15.81 -34.42 -4.03
C LYS A 428 16.43 -33.12 -3.58
N LEU A 429 16.94 -33.05 -2.36
CA LEU A 429 17.47 -31.86 -1.75
C LEU A 429 18.94 -31.99 -1.35
N ARG A 430 19.68 -30.91 -1.44
CA ARG A 430 21.03 -30.72 -0.92
C ARG A 430 21.02 -29.62 0.12
N ARG A 431 22.07 -29.58 0.97
CA ARG A 431 22.28 -28.45 1.89
C ARG A 431 22.64 -27.20 1.11
N ALA A 432 22.02 -26.07 1.47
CA ALA A 432 22.33 -24.78 0.89
C ALA A 432 23.69 -24.26 1.38
N ASP A 433 24.36 -23.46 0.55
CA ASP A 433 25.51 -22.68 0.96
C ASP A 433 25.07 -21.50 1.83
N LYS A 434 25.70 -21.34 3.00
CA LYS A 434 25.37 -20.30 3.98
C LYS A 434 26.07 -18.97 3.75
N ASN A 435 26.96 -18.86 2.79
CA ASN A 435 27.71 -17.62 2.55
C ASN A 435 26.79 -16.48 2.10
N ARG A 436 26.35 -15.65 3.06
CA ARG A 436 25.38 -14.59 2.81
C ARG A 436 25.97 -13.51 1.91
N ILE A 437 27.21 -13.09 2.16
CA ILE A 437 27.87 -12.02 1.39
C ILE A 437 28.04 -12.45 -0.06
N GLN A 438 28.60 -13.65 -0.32
CA GLN A 438 28.73 -14.16 -1.65
C GLN A 438 27.37 -14.36 -2.34
N GLY A 439 26.36 -14.78 -1.57
CA GLY A 439 24.99 -14.93 -2.06
C GLY A 439 24.38 -13.60 -2.48
N LYS A 440 24.55 -12.54 -1.69
CA LYS A 440 24.11 -11.19 -2.04
C LYS A 440 24.77 -10.71 -3.34
N ILE A 441 26.09 -10.90 -3.47
CA ILE A 441 26.82 -10.56 -4.69
C ILE A 441 26.25 -11.31 -5.91
N GLN A 442 25.95 -12.59 -5.78
CA GLN A 442 25.37 -13.39 -6.86
C GLN A 442 23.94 -12.92 -7.24
N VAL A 443 23.15 -12.44 -6.28
CA VAL A 443 21.84 -11.83 -6.56
C VAL A 443 22.04 -10.53 -7.35
N HIS A 444 22.95 -9.64 -6.93
CA HIS A 444 23.29 -8.43 -7.70
C HIS A 444 23.71 -8.76 -9.14
N GLU A 445 24.55 -9.79 -9.34
CA GLU A 445 24.97 -10.20 -10.68
C GLU A 445 23.79 -10.71 -11.54
N ARG A 446 22.82 -11.36 -10.93
CA ARG A 446 21.62 -11.83 -11.62
C ARG A 446 20.63 -10.71 -11.95
N LEU A 447 20.59 -9.64 -11.16
CA LEU A 447 19.75 -8.47 -11.44
C LEU A 447 20.28 -7.62 -12.61
N LYS A 448 21.56 -7.74 -12.97
CA LYS A 448 22.12 -6.98 -14.08
C LYS A 448 21.46 -7.32 -15.41
N VAL A 449 21.25 -6.28 -16.20
CA VAL A 449 20.71 -6.39 -17.56
C VAL A 449 21.85 -6.80 -18.51
N ASN A 450 21.58 -7.77 -19.39
CA ASN A 450 22.56 -8.21 -20.39
C ASN A 450 22.66 -7.21 -21.57
N SER A 451 23.59 -7.44 -22.48
CA SER A 451 23.82 -6.59 -23.66
C SER A 451 22.63 -6.47 -24.63
N LYS A 452 21.62 -7.35 -24.48
CA LYS A 452 20.39 -7.35 -25.26
C LYS A 452 19.24 -6.64 -24.55
N GLY A 453 19.49 -5.99 -23.40
CA GLY A 453 18.45 -5.32 -22.61
C GLY A 453 17.59 -6.26 -21.76
N ARG A 454 17.92 -7.56 -21.64
CA ARG A 454 17.19 -8.53 -20.83
C ARG A 454 17.87 -8.72 -19.47
N PRO A 455 17.15 -8.63 -18.32
CA PRO A 455 17.72 -8.94 -17.02
C PRO A 455 18.01 -10.44 -16.90
N ARG A 456 19.07 -10.77 -16.16
CA ARG A 456 19.49 -12.18 -15.95
C ARG A 456 18.68 -12.88 -14.86
N LEU A 457 17.82 -12.15 -14.18
CA LEU A 457 16.79 -12.64 -13.25
C LEU A 457 15.45 -12.04 -13.66
N GLN A 458 14.50 -12.89 -13.95
CA GLN A 458 13.10 -12.51 -14.18
C GLN A 458 12.21 -13.23 -13.18
N ILE A 459 11.16 -12.57 -12.72
CA ILE A 459 10.26 -13.09 -11.71
C ILE A 459 8.83 -12.97 -12.22
N PHE A 460 8.07 -14.05 -12.17
CA PHE A 460 6.66 -13.98 -12.49
C PHE A 460 5.92 -13.12 -11.45
N LYS A 461 5.03 -12.27 -11.91
CA LYS A 461 4.18 -11.42 -11.04
C LYS A 461 3.35 -12.21 -10.03
N THR A 462 3.24 -13.52 -10.23
CA THR A 462 2.62 -14.47 -9.30
C THR A 462 3.50 -14.83 -8.09
N CYS A 463 4.69 -14.22 -7.95
CA CYS A 463 5.60 -14.37 -6.81
C CYS A 463 5.68 -13.06 -5.98
N PRO A 464 4.57 -12.59 -5.37
CA PRO A 464 4.49 -11.29 -4.75
C PRO A 464 5.37 -11.13 -3.51
N ASN A 465 5.64 -12.20 -2.76
CA ASN A 465 6.45 -12.14 -1.55
C ASN A 465 7.93 -11.92 -1.88
N LEU A 466 8.46 -12.66 -2.85
CA LEU A 466 9.82 -12.46 -3.32
C LEU A 466 10.02 -11.07 -3.91
N ILE A 467 9.07 -10.60 -4.73
CA ILE A 467 9.10 -9.26 -5.31
C ILE A 467 9.15 -8.21 -4.20
N ARG A 468 8.27 -8.31 -3.22
CA ARG A 468 8.23 -7.40 -2.07
C ARG A 468 9.54 -7.37 -1.29
N GLU A 469 10.14 -8.53 -1.02
CA GLU A 469 11.39 -8.61 -0.28
C GLU A 469 12.56 -8.00 -1.07
N LEU A 470 12.68 -8.29 -2.36
CA LEU A 470 13.73 -7.69 -3.19
C LEU A 470 13.61 -6.16 -3.32
N GLN A 471 12.38 -5.64 -3.33
CA GLN A 471 12.14 -4.20 -3.36
C GLN A 471 12.48 -3.50 -2.04
N GLY A 472 12.25 -4.17 -0.92
CA GLY A 472 12.22 -3.51 0.38
C GLY A 472 13.24 -3.97 1.41
N ILE A 473 13.96 -5.09 1.19
CA ILE A 473 14.93 -5.60 2.15
C ILE A 473 16.08 -4.61 2.34
N PRO A 474 16.32 -4.10 3.58
CA PRO A 474 17.38 -3.13 3.80
C PRO A 474 18.76 -3.79 3.90
N VAL A 475 19.76 -2.98 3.68
CA VAL A 475 21.17 -3.31 4.02
C VAL A 475 21.31 -3.40 5.54
N ASP A 476 22.09 -4.36 6.03
CA ASP A 476 22.43 -4.41 7.46
C ASP A 476 23.24 -3.15 7.86
N PRO A 477 22.75 -2.34 8.81
CA PRO A 477 23.43 -1.10 9.20
C PRO A 477 24.82 -1.31 9.80
N ASN A 478 25.10 -2.52 10.33
CA ASN A 478 26.39 -2.87 10.94
C ASN A 478 27.31 -3.63 9.98
N LYS A 479 26.72 -4.23 8.91
CA LYS A 479 27.44 -5.01 7.89
C LYS A 479 26.87 -4.69 6.52
N PRO A 480 27.25 -3.59 5.90
CA PRO A 480 26.69 -3.15 4.62
C PRO A 480 26.82 -4.17 3.47
N GLU A 481 27.70 -5.15 3.60
CA GLU A 481 27.88 -6.23 2.66
C GLU A 481 26.73 -7.28 2.71
N ASP A 482 25.94 -7.30 3.79
CA ASP A 482 24.81 -8.21 3.98
C ASP A 482 23.46 -7.44 3.95
N VAL A 483 22.36 -8.16 3.99
CA VAL A 483 21.02 -7.62 4.21
C VAL A 483 20.67 -7.69 5.70
N ASP A 484 19.77 -6.79 6.15
CA ASP A 484 19.30 -6.80 7.55
C ASP A 484 18.44 -8.03 7.82
N THR A 485 18.96 -8.95 8.64
CA THR A 485 18.29 -10.19 9.03
C THR A 485 17.12 -10.01 9.99
N LYS A 486 16.87 -8.79 10.47
CA LYS A 486 15.68 -8.45 11.26
C LYS A 486 14.47 -8.15 10.37
N ALA A 487 14.70 -7.86 9.10
CA ALA A 487 13.64 -7.71 8.11
C ALA A 487 13.10 -9.08 7.66
N SER A 488 11.97 -9.08 6.97
CA SER A 488 11.45 -10.29 6.33
C SER A 488 12.34 -10.63 5.14
N ASP A 489 13.12 -11.70 5.24
CA ASP A 489 14.12 -12.12 4.25
C ASP A 489 13.95 -13.58 3.76
N HIS A 490 12.83 -14.21 4.07
CA HIS A 490 12.63 -15.65 3.83
C HIS A 490 12.59 -16.02 2.35
N ALA A 491 11.85 -15.29 1.53
CA ALA A 491 11.79 -15.54 0.08
C ALA A 491 13.12 -15.16 -0.59
N TYR A 492 13.76 -14.09 -0.12
CA TYR A 492 15.11 -13.70 -0.54
C TYR A 492 16.14 -14.79 -0.17
N ASP A 493 16.12 -15.33 1.05
CA ASP A 493 17.03 -16.39 1.46
C ASP A 493 16.81 -17.67 0.64
N ALA A 494 15.57 -18.06 0.37
CA ALA A 494 15.27 -19.16 -0.54
C ALA A 494 15.83 -18.92 -1.96
N LEU A 495 15.68 -17.70 -2.49
CA LEU A 495 16.28 -17.28 -3.77
C LEU A 495 17.81 -17.32 -3.71
N ARG A 496 18.40 -16.79 -2.67
CA ARG A 496 19.85 -16.78 -2.45
C ARG A 496 20.43 -18.19 -2.42
N TYR A 497 19.83 -19.12 -1.68
CA TYR A 497 20.22 -20.52 -1.66
C TYR A 497 20.14 -21.15 -3.05
N LEU A 498 19.07 -20.88 -3.76
CA LEU A 498 18.87 -21.35 -5.12
C LEU A 498 19.97 -20.84 -6.06
N ILE A 499 20.26 -19.54 -6.06
CA ILE A 499 21.29 -18.92 -6.91
C ILE A 499 22.68 -19.46 -6.55
N MET A 500 23.01 -19.61 -5.25
CA MET A 500 24.29 -20.19 -4.81
C MET A 500 24.45 -21.65 -5.21
N SER A 501 23.39 -22.39 -5.46
CA SER A 501 23.47 -23.76 -5.99
C SER A 501 23.83 -23.81 -7.47
N ARG A 502 23.73 -22.69 -8.16
CA ARG A 502 24.01 -22.45 -9.58
C ARG A 502 24.74 -21.10 -9.77
N PRO A 503 25.91 -20.91 -9.13
CA PRO A 503 26.62 -19.65 -9.23
C PRO A 503 27.02 -19.41 -10.69
N ARG A 504 26.90 -18.17 -11.14
CA ARG A 504 27.38 -17.77 -12.44
C ARG A 504 28.90 -17.58 -12.39
N SER A 505 29.62 -18.22 -13.28
CA SER A 505 31.03 -17.94 -13.51
C SER A 505 31.14 -16.63 -14.30
N ILE A 506 31.75 -15.61 -13.71
CA ILE A 506 32.11 -14.38 -14.44
C ILE A 506 33.26 -14.76 -15.37
N THR A 507 33.03 -14.71 -16.67
CA THR A 507 34.10 -14.98 -17.63
C THR A 507 35.16 -13.88 -17.54
N SER A 508 36.43 -14.25 -17.73
CA SER A 508 37.56 -13.30 -17.68
C SER A 508 37.40 -12.09 -18.62
N TYR A 509 36.64 -12.24 -19.71
CA TYR A 509 36.33 -11.18 -20.65
C TYR A 509 35.35 -10.12 -20.04
N GLU A 510 34.36 -10.54 -19.28
CA GLU A 510 33.43 -9.62 -18.57
C GLU A 510 34.16 -8.87 -17.44
N GLN A 511 35.11 -9.51 -16.76
CA GLN A 511 35.98 -8.85 -15.77
C GLN A 511 36.88 -7.77 -16.44
N MET A 512 37.47 -8.06 -17.60
CA MET A 512 38.27 -7.06 -18.33
C MET A 512 37.43 -5.87 -18.82
N GLN A 513 36.17 -6.07 -19.21
CA GLN A 513 35.28 -4.98 -19.61
C GLN A 513 34.82 -4.11 -18.42
N GLN A 514 34.66 -4.69 -17.22
CA GLN A 514 34.36 -3.94 -16.00
C GLN A 514 35.56 -3.08 -15.57
N ILE A 515 36.78 -3.61 -15.63
CA ILE A 515 38.02 -2.87 -15.31
C ILE A 515 38.20 -1.68 -16.28
N LYS A 516 37.92 -1.85 -17.58
CA LYS A 516 37.98 -0.77 -18.59
C LYS A 516 36.93 0.34 -18.43
N LYS A 517 35.87 0.14 -17.65
CA LYS A 517 34.88 1.18 -17.32
C LYS A 517 35.27 2.02 -16.09
N TRP A 518 36.29 1.61 -15.35
CA TRP A 518 36.80 2.30 -14.16
C TRP A 518 38.18 2.95 -14.38
N THR A 519 38.76 2.73 -15.53
CA THR A 519 39.93 3.47 -16.06
C THR A 519 39.53 4.41 -17.19
#